data_e3ad4c7972bd5f1800324a58970c424f
#
_entry.id   e3ad4c7972bd5f1800324a58970c424f
#
_cell.length_a   1.000
_cell.length_b   1.000
_cell.length_c   1.000
_cell.angle_alpha   90.00
_cell.angle_beta   90.00
_cell.angle_gamma   90.00
#
_symmetry.space_group_name_H-M   'P 1'
#
loop_
_entity.id
_entity.type
_entity.pdbx_description
1 polymer ?
#
loop_
_entity_poly.entity_id
_entity_poly.type
_entity_poly.pdbx_seq_one_letter_code
_entity_poly.pdbx_strand_id
1 'polypeptide(L)'
;MAEVSIRPEEIRDALAKHVAAYKPGAAVKDEIGSVTEAGDGIARVEGLPSTMTNELLKFENGTLGLALNLDVREIGVVILGEFTGIEEGTTVRRTGEILSVPVGDGFLGRVVDALGRPIDGKGEIKAEATRALEIQAPSVVQRQPVKEPMQTGIKAIDSMTAIGRGQRQLIIGDRQTGKTAIAVDTIINQLENWKSGDPKKQVKCIYVAIGQKGSTIAAVKGSLEAAGAMEYTTIVAAPASDPAGFKYLAPYTGSSIGQHWMYKGQHVLIIFDDLSKQAEAYRSVSLLLRRPPGREAYPGDVFYLHSRLLERCAKLSDELGGGSMTGLPIIETKGNDVSAFIPTNVISITDGQCFLETDLFNAGVRPAINVGISVSRVGGSAQTKAMKKIAGRLRLDLAQFRELEAFAAFGSDLDAASKSQLERGARMVELLKQGQYSPFSVERQVASIWAGTTGNMDSIAVPDIRRFESEFLDFIARERKQIFDVISTTRELSDDTVAALTEAITVFKTQFKSSVAQVVNEKKADALDGVDNEQITRQVPAKK
;
A
#
# COMPACT_ATOMS: atom_id res chain seq x y z
N MET A 1 3.01 73.42 45.59
CA MET A 1 2.42 72.07 45.29
C MET A 1 1.14 72.37 44.52
N ALA A 2 1.09 72.01 43.26
CA ALA A 2 -0.13 72.19 42.44
C ALA A 2 -1.06 70.99 42.72
N GLU A 3 -2.22 71.27 43.28
CA GLU A 3 -3.30 70.30 43.43
C GLU A 3 -3.81 69.92 42.05
N VAL A 4 -3.61 68.66 41.67
CA VAL A 4 -4.24 68.09 40.48
C VAL A 4 -5.68 67.74 40.84
N SER A 5 -6.61 68.66 40.57
CA SER A 5 -8.04 68.36 40.69
C SER A 5 -8.53 67.62 39.45
N ILE A 6 -8.65 66.29 39.55
CA ILE A 6 -9.24 65.47 38.49
C ILE A 6 -10.75 65.70 38.53
N ARG A 7 -11.34 66.23 37.44
CA ARG A 7 -12.78 66.45 37.34
C ARG A 7 -13.51 65.13 37.10
N PRO A 8 -14.66 64.90 37.73
CA PRO A 8 -15.46 63.68 37.51
C PRO A 8 -15.82 63.40 36.05
N GLU A 9 -15.92 64.44 35.26
CA GLU A 9 -16.21 64.38 33.81
C GLU A 9 -15.00 63.78 33.03
N GLU A 10 -13.78 64.09 33.39
CA GLU A 10 -12.55 63.55 32.76
C GLU A 10 -12.39 62.06 33.05
N ILE A 11 -12.78 61.60 34.24
CA ILE A 11 -12.79 60.17 34.60
C ILE A 11 -13.89 59.45 33.80
N ARG A 12 -15.07 60.04 33.65
CA ARG A 12 -16.16 59.47 32.88
C ARG A 12 -15.81 59.34 31.40
N ASP A 13 -15.19 60.35 30.80
CA ASP A 13 -14.80 60.36 29.40
C ASP A 13 -13.63 59.43 29.12
N ALA A 14 -12.70 59.29 30.06
CA ALA A 14 -11.65 58.28 29.99
C ALA A 14 -12.18 56.85 30.10
N LEU A 15 -13.11 56.62 31.00
CA LEU A 15 -13.79 55.31 31.11
C LEU A 15 -14.65 55.01 29.88
N ALA A 16 -15.38 55.99 29.35
CA ALA A 16 -16.19 55.83 28.12
C ALA A 16 -15.29 55.51 26.89
N LYS A 17 -14.12 56.16 26.77
CA LYS A 17 -13.12 55.83 25.74
C LYS A 17 -12.57 54.42 25.91
N HIS A 18 -12.28 53.99 27.10
CA HIS A 18 -11.76 52.64 27.37
C HIS A 18 -12.84 51.58 27.12
N VAL A 19 -14.09 51.84 27.51
CA VAL A 19 -15.22 50.93 27.23
C VAL A 19 -15.53 50.86 25.73
N ALA A 20 -15.46 52.00 25.01
CA ALA A 20 -15.65 52.01 23.55
C ALA A 20 -14.48 51.35 22.78
N ALA A 21 -13.30 51.38 23.33
CA ALA A 21 -12.11 50.69 22.78
C ALA A 21 -12.03 49.19 23.16
N TYR A 22 -12.84 48.78 24.14
CA TYR A 22 -12.93 47.38 24.56
C TYR A 22 -13.70 46.58 23.52
N LYS A 23 -12.97 45.84 22.68
CA LYS A 23 -13.54 44.80 21.81
C LYS A 23 -13.65 43.51 22.62
N PRO A 24 -14.86 43.10 23.07
CA PRO A 24 -15.01 41.78 23.68
C PRO A 24 -14.83 40.72 22.58
N GLY A 25 -13.69 40.13 22.50
CA GLY A 25 -13.41 39.08 21.52
C GLY A 25 -11.95 38.79 21.23
N ALA A 26 -11.02 39.52 21.81
CA ALA A 26 -9.58 39.31 21.54
C ALA A 26 -8.75 38.97 22.80
N ALA A 27 -9.34 38.72 23.92
CA ALA A 27 -8.65 38.10 25.04
C ALA A 27 -8.86 36.58 24.94
N VAL A 28 -8.15 35.91 24.08
CA VAL A 28 -7.81 34.51 24.33
C VAL A 28 -7.10 34.57 25.68
N LYS A 29 -7.77 34.16 26.76
CA LYS A 29 -7.10 33.94 28.04
C LYS A 29 -6.03 32.91 27.72
N ASP A 30 -4.76 33.28 27.83
CA ASP A 30 -3.65 32.33 27.77
C ASP A 30 -3.86 31.38 28.96
N GLU A 31 -4.56 30.27 28.71
CA GLU A 31 -4.72 29.24 29.71
C GLU A 31 -3.37 28.56 29.87
N ILE A 32 -2.90 28.51 31.08
CA ILE A 32 -1.64 27.89 31.47
C ILE A 32 -1.98 26.67 32.30
N GLY A 33 -1.53 25.50 31.84
CA GLY A 33 -1.61 24.25 32.58
C GLY A 33 -0.26 23.84 33.14
N SER A 34 -0.28 22.81 33.93
CA SER A 34 0.91 22.18 34.53
C SER A 34 0.90 20.68 34.27
N VAL A 35 2.07 20.11 34.02
CA VAL A 35 2.25 18.67 33.91
C VAL A 35 2.13 18.05 35.30
N THR A 36 1.26 17.07 35.47
CA THR A 36 1.09 16.32 36.72
C THR A 36 1.82 14.98 36.69
N GLU A 37 1.98 14.39 35.50
CA GLU A 37 2.71 13.13 35.29
C GLU A 37 3.32 13.16 33.89
N ALA A 38 4.58 12.77 33.74
CA ALA A 38 5.23 12.63 32.42
C ALA A 38 6.06 11.34 32.38
N GLY A 39 6.02 10.63 31.24
CA GLY A 39 6.82 9.42 31.02
C GLY A 39 6.44 8.73 29.71
N ASP A 40 7.42 8.03 29.13
CA ASP A 40 7.24 7.18 27.95
C ASP A 40 6.56 7.86 26.73
N GLY A 41 6.77 9.17 26.56
CA GLY A 41 6.22 9.95 25.45
C GLY A 41 4.78 10.41 25.63
N ILE A 42 4.24 10.33 26.86
CA ILE A 42 2.97 10.93 27.26
C ILE A 42 3.16 11.92 28.39
N ALA A 43 2.21 12.85 28.53
CA ALA A 43 2.07 13.70 29.70
C ALA A 43 0.60 13.79 30.13
N ARG A 44 0.38 13.98 31.43
CA ARG A 44 -0.90 14.39 31.97
C ARG A 44 -0.81 15.84 32.38
N VAL A 45 -1.80 16.62 31.99
CA VAL A 45 -1.80 18.06 32.17
C VAL A 45 -3.11 18.47 32.83
N GLU A 46 -3.04 19.34 33.81
CA GLU A 46 -4.20 19.98 34.43
C GLU A 46 -4.21 21.49 34.21
N GLY A 47 -5.32 22.14 34.46
CA GLY A 47 -5.45 23.61 34.39
C GLY A 47 -5.80 24.16 33.01
N LEU A 48 -6.19 23.33 32.03
CA LEU A 48 -6.57 23.74 30.68
C LEU A 48 -8.04 23.33 30.34
N PRO A 49 -9.05 23.88 31.00
CA PRO A 49 -10.44 23.40 30.91
C PRO A 49 -11.10 23.61 29.52
N SER A 50 -10.57 24.53 28.71
CA SER A 50 -11.12 24.82 27.37
C SER A 50 -10.41 24.07 26.24
N THR A 51 -9.52 23.14 26.54
CA THR A 51 -8.80 22.35 25.50
C THR A 51 -9.76 21.51 24.66
N MET A 52 -9.53 21.53 23.35
CA MET A 52 -10.29 20.73 22.38
C MET A 52 -9.59 19.39 22.13
N THR A 53 -10.37 18.38 21.73
CA THR A 53 -9.80 17.11 21.27
C THR A 53 -8.95 17.34 20.02
N ASN A 54 -7.78 16.72 19.98
CA ASN A 54 -6.77 16.89 18.93
C ASN A 54 -6.18 18.32 18.84
N GLU A 55 -6.32 19.13 19.87
CA GLU A 55 -5.65 20.41 19.96
C GLU A 55 -4.14 20.22 20.23
N LEU A 56 -3.33 21.03 19.59
CA LEU A 56 -1.91 21.12 19.89
C LEU A 56 -1.68 21.92 21.18
N LEU A 57 -0.92 21.34 22.08
CA LEU A 57 -0.43 21.99 23.29
C LEU A 57 1.08 22.24 23.15
N LYS A 58 1.57 23.33 23.72
CA LYS A 58 2.98 23.70 23.66
C LYS A 58 3.59 23.66 25.07
N PHE A 59 4.59 22.81 25.26
CA PHE A 59 5.39 22.76 26.47
C PHE A 59 6.39 23.90 26.54
N GLU A 60 6.88 24.19 27.73
CA GLU A 60 7.84 25.29 27.98
C GLU A 60 9.11 25.18 27.16
N ASN A 61 9.61 23.95 26.93
CA ASN A 61 10.79 23.66 26.07
C ASN A 61 10.51 23.81 24.57
N GLY A 62 9.28 24.19 24.18
CA GLY A 62 8.87 24.35 22.78
C GLY A 62 8.35 23.07 22.12
N THR A 63 8.44 21.90 22.77
CA THR A 63 7.90 20.64 22.25
C THR A 63 6.38 20.72 22.16
N LEU A 64 5.80 20.11 21.11
CA LEU A 64 4.37 20.03 20.92
C LEU A 64 3.80 18.77 21.56
N GLY A 65 2.59 18.84 22.03
CA GLY A 65 1.80 17.72 22.52
C GLY A 65 0.44 17.69 21.88
N LEU A 66 -0.13 16.52 21.69
CA LEU A 66 -1.48 16.30 21.17
C LEU A 66 -2.42 15.94 22.31
N ALA A 67 -3.44 16.75 22.54
CA ALA A 67 -4.51 16.46 23.49
C ALA A 67 -5.40 15.33 22.95
N LEU A 68 -5.22 14.11 23.48
CA LEU A 68 -5.90 12.92 22.98
C LEU A 68 -7.02 12.42 23.91
N ASN A 69 -6.85 12.59 25.21
CA ASN A 69 -7.85 12.20 26.21
C ASN A 69 -8.22 13.39 27.07
N LEU A 70 -9.50 13.77 27.05
CA LEU A 70 -10.00 14.89 27.83
C LEU A 70 -10.83 14.33 28.98
N ASP A 71 -10.38 14.53 30.21
CA ASP A 71 -11.12 14.22 31.42
C ASP A 71 -11.44 15.52 32.17
N VAL A 72 -12.34 15.45 33.14
CA VAL A 72 -12.80 16.62 33.94
C VAL A 72 -11.64 17.29 34.70
N ARG A 73 -10.65 16.50 35.10
CA ARG A 73 -9.55 16.96 35.94
C ARG A 73 -8.24 17.06 35.18
N GLU A 74 -7.98 16.18 34.24
CA GLU A 74 -6.70 16.07 33.56
C GLU A 74 -6.87 15.82 32.07
N ILE A 75 -5.86 16.19 31.30
CA ILE A 75 -5.77 15.96 29.87
C ILE A 75 -4.63 14.99 29.62
N GLY A 76 -4.92 13.88 28.93
CA GLY A 76 -3.93 12.96 28.42
C GLY A 76 -3.32 13.47 27.12
N VAL A 77 -2.05 13.75 27.14
CA VAL A 77 -1.31 14.37 26.04
C VAL A 77 -0.25 13.40 25.51
N VAL A 78 -0.20 13.24 24.19
CA VAL A 78 0.87 12.51 23.49
C VAL A 78 1.94 13.52 23.07
N ILE A 79 3.16 13.33 23.51
CA ILE A 79 4.28 14.23 23.20
C ILE A 79 4.75 13.98 21.77
N LEU A 80 4.83 15.04 20.96
CA LEU A 80 5.21 14.99 19.54
C LEU A 80 6.64 15.48 19.34
N GLY A 81 7.61 14.75 19.86
CA GLY A 81 9.03 15.09 19.78
C GLY A 81 9.84 14.50 20.92
N GLU A 82 10.99 15.11 21.19
CA GLU A 82 11.80 14.75 22.35
C GLU A 82 11.08 15.15 23.63
N PHE A 83 11.02 14.24 24.56
CA PHE A 83 10.35 14.43 25.85
C PHE A 83 11.35 14.70 27.00
N THR A 84 12.65 14.80 26.67
CA THR A 84 13.68 15.16 27.63
C THR A 84 13.41 16.55 28.20
N GLY A 85 13.41 16.68 29.53
CA GLY A 85 13.14 17.94 30.23
C GLY A 85 11.65 18.30 30.37
N ILE A 86 10.74 17.37 30.05
CA ILE A 86 9.32 17.49 30.42
C ILE A 86 9.12 16.70 31.70
N GLU A 87 8.91 17.40 32.80
CA GLU A 87 8.83 16.86 34.16
C GLU A 87 7.55 17.35 34.85
N GLU A 88 7.21 16.78 35.99
CA GLU A 88 6.13 17.27 36.85
C GLU A 88 6.33 18.76 37.15
N GLY A 89 5.27 19.56 37.03
CA GLY A 89 5.34 21.00 37.21
C GLY A 89 5.70 21.80 35.94
N THR A 90 6.11 21.13 34.83
CA THR A 90 6.39 21.83 33.56
C THR A 90 5.17 22.58 33.06
N THR A 91 5.36 23.82 32.65
CA THR A 91 4.30 24.67 32.11
C THR A 91 3.86 24.23 30.72
N VAL A 92 2.55 24.18 30.50
CA VAL A 92 1.94 23.86 29.22
C VAL A 92 0.94 24.94 28.82
N ARG A 93 0.94 25.33 27.55
CA ARG A 93 0.03 26.34 27.00
C ARG A 93 -0.81 25.75 25.87
N ARG A 94 -2.05 26.21 25.77
CA ARG A 94 -2.88 25.95 24.62
C ARG A 94 -2.38 26.72 23.40
N THR A 95 -2.46 26.11 22.22
CA THR A 95 -2.25 26.84 20.96
C THR A 95 -3.57 27.34 20.34
N GLY A 96 -4.70 26.72 20.70
CA GLY A 96 -5.98 26.95 20.05
C GLY A 96 -6.06 26.32 18.64
N GLU A 97 -5.03 25.62 18.23
CA GLU A 97 -4.95 25.02 16.89
C GLU A 97 -5.17 23.51 16.95
N ILE A 98 -6.04 23.01 16.10
CA ILE A 98 -6.20 21.57 15.88
C ILE A 98 -5.05 21.08 15.02
N LEU A 99 -4.51 19.91 15.37
CA LEU A 99 -3.38 19.29 14.64
C LEU A 99 -3.65 19.23 13.14
N SER A 100 -2.85 19.96 12.40
CA SER A 100 -2.93 20.11 10.95
C SER A 100 -1.54 19.94 10.32
N VAL A 101 -1.50 19.52 9.07
CA VAL A 101 -0.26 19.36 8.32
C VAL A 101 -0.27 20.21 7.06
N PRO A 102 0.90 20.72 6.63
CA PRO A 102 1.04 21.39 5.36
C PRO A 102 0.84 20.39 4.21
N VAL A 103 0.22 20.85 3.12
CA VAL A 103 -0.11 20.04 1.94
C VAL A 103 0.15 20.82 0.65
N GLY A 104 0.33 20.13 -0.46
CA GLY A 104 0.54 20.71 -1.78
C GLY A 104 1.52 19.93 -2.64
N ASP A 105 1.73 20.38 -3.88
CA ASP A 105 2.61 19.73 -4.84
C ASP A 105 4.09 19.79 -4.46
N GLY A 106 4.47 20.73 -3.58
CA GLY A 106 5.83 20.79 -3.02
C GLY A 106 6.27 19.54 -2.25
N PHE A 107 5.33 18.64 -1.91
CA PHE A 107 5.60 17.37 -1.23
C PHE A 107 6.08 16.25 -2.17
N LEU A 108 5.89 16.39 -3.47
CA LEU A 108 6.37 15.41 -4.46
C LEU A 108 7.91 15.35 -4.44
N GLY A 109 8.44 14.13 -4.45
CA GLY A 109 9.88 13.89 -4.38
C GLY A 109 10.51 14.09 -3.00
N ARG A 110 9.70 14.30 -1.96
CA ARG A 110 10.16 14.61 -0.60
C ARG A 110 9.96 13.46 0.38
N VAL A 111 10.77 13.47 1.42
CA VAL A 111 10.62 12.59 2.59
C VAL A 111 10.33 13.47 3.81
N VAL A 112 9.20 13.20 4.45
CA VAL A 112 8.70 13.98 5.59
C VAL A 112 8.42 13.09 6.80
N ASP A 113 8.38 13.70 7.98
CA ASP A 113 7.95 13.03 9.21
C ASP A 113 6.41 12.99 9.36
N ALA A 114 5.95 12.47 10.48
CA ALA A 114 4.50 12.39 10.78
C ALA A 114 3.81 13.75 10.98
N LEU A 115 4.55 14.84 11.10
CA LEU A 115 4.01 16.20 11.16
C LEU A 115 4.13 16.96 9.83
N GLY A 116 4.59 16.30 8.77
CA GLY A 116 4.81 16.90 7.46
C GLY A 116 6.10 17.73 7.36
N ARG A 117 7.02 17.64 8.32
CA ARG A 117 8.30 18.34 8.30
C ARG A 117 9.29 17.58 7.44
N PRO A 118 10.07 18.26 6.57
CA PRO A 118 11.06 17.60 5.72
C PRO A 118 12.21 17.00 6.56
N ILE A 119 12.57 15.76 6.27
CA ILE A 119 13.68 15.02 6.89
C ILE A 119 14.71 14.53 5.87
N ASP A 120 14.61 14.99 4.62
CA ASP A 120 15.45 14.58 3.49
C ASP A 120 16.65 15.50 3.23
N GLY A 121 16.84 16.53 4.03
CA GLY A 121 17.92 17.49 3.88
C GLY A 121 17.78 18.44 2.69
N LYS A 122 16.65 18.45 1.98
CA LYS A 122 16.41 19.29 0.79
C LYS A 122 15.81 20.68 1.12
N GLY A 123 15.84 21.09 2.39
CA GLY A 123 15.28 22.36 2.85
C GLY A 123 13.76 22.35 3.02
N GLU A 124 13.18 23.51 3.32
CA GLU A 124 11.76 23.68 3.59
C GLU A 124 10.88 23.35 2.37
N ILE A 125 9.66 22.91 2.64
CA ILE A 125 8.66 22.59 1.63
C ILE A 125 7.70 23.75 1.49
N LYS A 126 7.51 24.24 0.27
CA LYS A 126 6.48 25.24 -0.02
C LYS A 126 5.11 24.59 0.01
N ALA A 127 4.37 24.83 1.07
CA ALA A 127 3.00 24.38 1.21
C ALA A 127 2.04 25.28 0.42
N GLU A 128 0.97 24.69 -0.11
CA GLU A 128 -0.13 25.41 -0.74
C GLU A 128 -1.24 25.74 0.27
N ALA A 129 -1.45 24.86 1.23
CA ALA A 129 -2.46 24.97 2.27
C ALA A 129 -2.06 24.14 3.49
N THR A 130 -2.85 24.27 4.56
CA THR A 130 -2.82 23.34 5.70
C THR A 130 -4.12 22.53 5.73
N ARG A 131 -4.04 21.29 6.20
CA ARG A 131 -5.19 20.40 6.31
C ARG A 131 -5.17 19.66 7.64
N ALA A 132 -6.28 19.63 8.34
CA ALA A 132 -6.40 18.89 9.59
C ALA A 132 -6.11 17.40 9.37
N LEU A 133 -5.52 16.74 10.37
CA LEU A 133 -5.25 15.30 10.29
C LEU A 133 -6.53 14.47 10.39
N GLU A 134 -7.38 14.81 11.33
CA GLU A 134 -8.66 14.12 11.56
C GLU A 134 -9.75 14.81 10.73
N ILE A 135 -10.05 14.25 9.59
CA ILE A 135 -11.11 14.73 8.68
C ILE A 135 -12.07 13.58 8.43
N GLN A 136 -13.34 13.88 8.43
CA GLN A 136 -14.37 12.90 8.08
C GLN A 136 -14.18 12.41 6.64
N ALA A 137 -14.37 11.10 6.45
CA ALA A 137 -14.35 10.49 5.13
C ALA A 137 -15.46 11.04 4.23
N PRO A 138 -15.31 11.03 2.89
CA PRO A 138 -16.38 11.42 1.98
C PRO A 138 -17.66 10.64 2.26
N SER A 139 -18.81 11.34 2.25
CA SER A 139 -20.11 10.71 2.45
C SER A 139 -20.51 9.84 1.25
N VAL A 140 -21.59 9.06 1.39
CA VAL A 140 -22.08 8.18 0.32
C VAL A 140 -22.44 8.96 -0.95
N VAL A 141 -23.05 10.14 -0.81
CA VAL A 141 -23.44 10.99 -1.96
C VAL A 141 -22.25 11.64 -2.67
N GLN A 142 -21.13 11.75 -1.98
CA GLN A 142 -19.88 12.31 -2.53
C GLN A 142 -19.04 11.29 -3.31
N ARG A 143 -19.43 10.02 -3.29
CA ARG A 143 -18.70 8.92 -3.94
C ARG A 143 -19.38 8.50 -5.23
N GLN A 144 -18.58 7.93 -6.11
CA GLN A 144 -19.07 7.18 -7.27
C GLN A 144 -18.47 5.77 -7.31
N PRO A 145 -19.09 4.83 -8.05
CA PRO A 145 -18.58 3.47 -8.18
C PRO A 145 -17.17 3.43 -8.80
N VAL A 146 -16.35 2.53 -8.30
CA VAL A 146 -15.00 2.28 -8.81
C VAL A 146 -15.09 1.47 -10.11
N LYS A 147 -14.62 2.05 -11.23
CA LYS A 147 -14.65 1.46 -12.58
C LYS A 147 -13.33 1.56 -13.32
N GLU A 148 -12.43 2.44 -12.89
CA GLU A 148 -11.16 2.67 -13.54
C GLU A 148 -10.07 1.79 -12.91
N PRO A 149 -9.24 1.09 -13.72
CA PRO A 149 -8.18 0.25 -13.18
C PRO A 149 -7.05 1.08 -12.55
N MET A 150 -6.55 0.61 -11.41
CA MET A 150 -5.24 0.96 -10.86
C MET A 150 -4.29 -0.17 -11.22
N GLN A 151 -3.51 -0.02 -12.27
CA GLN A 151 -2.60 -1.05 -12.73
C GLN A 151 -1.43 -1.18 -11.76
N THR A 152 -1.22 -2.38 -11.23
CA THR A 152 -0.10 -2.67 -10.34
C THR A 152 1.17 -3.05 -11.10
N GLY A 153 1.00 -3.49 -12.34
CA GLY A 153 2.09 -4.05 -13.14
C GLY A 153 2.45 -5.48 -12.76
N ILE A 154 1.68 -6.09 -11.86
CA ILE A 154 1.88 -7.46 -11.38
C ILE A 154 0.81 -8.35 -12.01
N LYS A 155 1.24 -9.28 -12.87
CA LYS A 155 0.35 -10.16 -13.65
C LYS A 155 -0.71 -10.85 -12.78
N ALA A 156 -0.30 -11.42 -11.65
CA ALA A 156 -1.19 -12.14 -10.76
C ALA A 156 -2.27 -11.24 -10.13
N ILE A 157 -1.95 -10.00 -9.80
CA ILE A 157 -2.90 -9.05 -9.20
C ILE A 157 -3.83 -8.50 -10.27
N ASP A 158 -3.29 -7.93 -11.34
CA ASP A 158 -4.08 -7.25 -12.38
C ASP A 158 -5.03 -8.20 -13.11
N SER A 159 -4.68 -9.51 -13.18
CA SER A 159 -5.54 -10.53 -13.80
C SER A 159 -6.59 -11.12 -12.87
N MET A 160 -6.30 -11.36 -11.58
CA MET A 160 -7.17 -12.14 -10.70
C MET A 160 -7.80 -11.35 -9.56
N THR A 161 -7.09 -10.35 -9.03
CA THR A 161 -7.51 -9.51 -7.90
C THR A 161 -7.36 -8.03 -8.25
N ALA A 162 -7.83 -7.65 -9.43
CA ALA A 162 -7.69 -6.30 -9.97
C ALA A 162 -8.12 -5.22 -8.99
N ILE A 163 -7.35 -4.14 -8.97
CA ILE A 163 -7.54 -2.99 -8.09
C ILE A 163 -8.07 -1.82 -8.93
N GLY A 164 -9.06 -1.11 -8.41
CA GLY A 164 -9.61 0.08 -9.04
C GLY A 164 -9.20 1.37 -8.36
N ARG A 165 -9.23 2.47 -9.08
CA ARG A 165 -8.95 3.81 -8.56
C ARG A 165 -10.00 4.24 -7.54
N GLY A 166 -9.57 4.39 -6.28
CA GLY A 166 -10.45 4.68 -5.14
C GLY A 166 -10.82 3.45 -4.31
N GLN A 167 -10.33 2.27 -4.66
CA GLN A 167 -10.51 1.03 -3.90
C GLN A 167 -9.52 0.95 -2.74
N ARG A 168 -9.90 0.19 -1.71
CA ARG A 168 -9.03 -0.22 -0.59
C ARG A 168 -8.72 -1.70 -0.74
N GLN A 169 -7.51 -2.03 -1.16
CA GLN A 169 -7.07 -3.42 -1.32
C GLN A 169 -6.00 -3.75 -0.30
N LEU A 170 -6.31 -4.68 0.59
CA LEU A 170 -5.38 -5.13 1.63
C LEU A 170 -4.29 -6.01 1.04
N ILE A 171 -3.05 -5.80 1.44
CA ILE A 171 -1.92 -6.71 1.22
C ILE A 171 -1.58 -7.34 2.56
N ILE A 172 -1.76 -8.66 2.69
CA ILE A 172 -1.64 -9.35 3.97
C ILE A 172 -0.77 -10.59 3.85
N GLY A 173 0.05 -10.86 4.86
CA GLY A 173 0.91 -12.04 4.92
C GLY A 173 2.01 -11.91 5.98
N ASP A 174 2.74 -12.97 6.21
CA ASP A 174 3.83 -13.02 7.18
C ASP A 174 5.02 -12.14 6.79
N ARG A 175 5.97 -12.01 7.70
CA ARG A 175 7.22 -11.26 7.43
C ARG A 175 7.95 -11.83 6.22
N GLN A 176 8.56 -10.95 5.42
CA GLN A 176 9.40 -11.29 4.26
C GLN A 176 8.69 -12.07 3.13
N THR A 177 7.36 -12.03 3.06
CA THR A 177 6.59 -12.65 1.96
C THR A 177 6.47 -11.77 0.71
N GLY A 178 7.07 -10.59 0.71
CA GLY A 178 7.08 -9.68 -0.47
C GLY A 178 6.01 -8.59 -0.46
N LYS A 179 5.34 -8.31 0.67
CA LYS A 179 4.31 -7.25 0.78
C LYS A 179 4.81 -5.89 0.30
N THR A 180 5.93 -5.43 0.82
CA THR A 180 6.56 -4.15 0.44
C THR A 180 6.96 -4.13 -1.03
N ALA A 181 7.42 -5.26 -1.58
CA ALA A 181 7.78 -5.37 -3.01
C ALA A 181 6.58 -5.09 -3.92
N ILE A 182 5.41 -5.68 -3.63
CA ILE A 182 4.16 -5.42 -4.35
C ILE A 182 3.81 -3.94 -4.31
N ALA A 183 3.94 -3.32 -3.15
CA ALA A 183 3.65 -1.90 -2.96
C ALA A 183 4.59 -1.00 -3.79
N VAL A 184 5.89 -1.27 -3.75
CA VAL A 184 6.89 -0.52 -4.51
C VAL A 184 6.72 -0.72 -6.02
N ASP A 185 6.47 -1.95 -6.48
CA ASP A 185 6.20 -2.25 -7.89
C ASP A 185 4.96 -1.51 -8.40
N THR A 186 3.92 -1.41 -7.57
CA THR A 186 2.71 -0.65 -7.92
C THR A 186 3.01 0.85 -8.09
N ILE A 187 3.89 1.44 -7.27
CA ILE A 187 4.35 2.82 -7.44
C ILE A 187 5.15 2.95 -8.73
N ILE A 188 6.14 2.09 -8.95
CA ILE A 188 7.01 2.13 -10.14
C ILE A 188 6.19 2.03 -11.43
N ASN A 189 5.14 1.21 -11.42
CA ASN A 189 4.27 1.04 -12.58
C ASN A 189 3.49 2.31 -12.98
N GLN A 190 3.42 3.32 -12.13
CA GLN A 190 2.75 4.59 -12.46
C GLN A 190 3.64 5.55 -13.31
N LEU A 191 4.91 5.19 -13.56
CA LEU A 191 5.86 6.05 -14.28
C LEU A 191 5.37 6.45 -15.68
N GLU A 192 4.83 5.51 -16.46
CA GLU A 192 4.31 5.81 -17.80
C GLU A 192 3.07 6.71 -17.75
N ASN A 193 2.20 6.50 -16.76
CA ASN A 193 1.07 7.38 -16.50
C ASN A 193 1.54 8.80 -16.14
N TRP A 194 2.60 8.92 -15.34
CA TRP A 194 3.19 10.21 -14.98
C TRP A 194 3.79 10.93 -16.18
N LYS A 195 4.62 10.23 -16.96
CA LYS A 195 5.26 10.76 -18.17
C LYS A 195 4.28 11.17 -19.27
N SER A 196 3.06 10.61 -19.27
CA SER A 196 2.04 10.97 -20.26
C SER A 196 1.62 12.45 -20.20
N GLY A 197 1.85 13.13 -19.06
CA GLY A 197 1.41 14.51 -18.83
C GLY A 197 -0.11 14.69 -18.75
N ASP A 198 -0.89 13.63 -18.90
CA ASP A 198 -2.36 13.67 -18.84
C ASP A 198 -2.83 13.58 -17.38
N PRO A 199 -3.44 14.66 -16.82
CA PRO A 199 -3.89 14.67 -15.43
C PRO A 199 -4.88 13.56 -15.09
N LYS A 200 -5.63 13.04 -16.08
CA LYS A 200 -6.58 11.92 -15.88
C LYS A 200 -5.88 10.57 -15.77
N LYS A 201 -4.66 10.46 -16.27
CA LYS A 201 -3.87 9.22 -16.19
C LYS A 201 -2.87 9.28 -15.04
N GLN A 202 -2.31 10.45 -14.77
CA GLN A 202 -1.31 10.65 -13.73
C GLN A 202 -1.81 10.19 -12.37
N VAL A 203 -0.93 9.54 -11.61
CA VAL A 203 -1.18 9.09 -10.24
C VAL A 203 -0.05 9.61 -9.36
N LYS A 204 -0.40 10.40 -8.35
CA LYS A 204 0.51 10.82 -7.29
C LYS A 204 0.58 9.74 -6.23
N CYS A 205 1.78 9.38 -5.80
CA CYS A 205 1.98 8.28 -4.88
C CYS A 205 2.41 8.78 -3.50
N ILE A 206 1.93 8.10 -2.46
CA ILE A 206 2.35 8.33 -1.08
C ILE A 206 2.73 6.97 -0.48
N TYR A 207 3.94 6.88 0.03
CA TYR A 207 4.40 5.72 0.78
C TYR A 207 4.55 6.10 2.26
N VAL A 208 3.71 5.52 3.11
CA VAL A 208 3.74 5.76 4.55
C VAL A 208 4.47 4.60 5.22
N ALA A 209 5.70 4.87 5.69
CA ALA A 209 6.52 3.90 6.41
C ALA A 209 6.25 4.01 7.92
N ILE A 210 5.70 2.96 8.52
CA ILE A 210 5.25 2.95 9.91
C ILE A 210 6.04 1.92 10.71
N GLY A 211 6.85 2.37 11.65
CA GLY A 211 7.61 1.49 12.54
C GLY A 211 8.65 0.61 11.84
N GLN A 212 9.07 0.97 10.63
CA GLN A 212 10.10 0.27 9.89
C GLN A 212 11.51 0.73 10.33
N LYS A 213 12.51 -0.12 10.07
CA LYS A 213 13.91 0.28 10.25
C LYS A 213 14.27 1.39 9.27
N GLY A 214 15.06 2.37 9.71
CA GLY A 214 15.54 3.45 8.85
C GLY A 214 16.26 2.95 7.59
N SER A 215 17.02 1.85 7.69
CA SER A 215 17.68 1.20 6.55
C SER A 215 16.68 0.65 5.52
N THR A 216 15.52 0.14 5.96
CA THR A 216 14.46 -0.35 5.06
C THR A 216 13.82 0.82 4.31
N ILE A 217 13.54 1.92 5.02
CA ILE A 217 12.98 3.14 4.41
C ILE A 217 13.96 3.72 3.38
N ALA A 218 15.25 3.74 3.70
CA ALA A 218 16.31 4.19 2.79
C ALA A 218 16.39 3.28 1.53
N ALA A 219 16.25 1.97 1.70
CA ALA A 219 16.25 1.02 0.58
C ALA A 219 15.04 1.22 -0.34
N VAL A 220 13.83 1.42 0.22
CA VAL A 220 12.63 1.74 -0.57
C VAL A 220 12.82 3.04 -1.34
N LYS A 221 13.29 4.10 -0.67
CA LYS A 221 13.62 5.39 -1.30
C LYS A 221 14.60 5.20 -2.47
N GLY A 222 15.70 4.47 -2.25
CA GLY A 222 16.71 4.18 -3.27
C GLY A 222 16.14 3.42 -4.47
N SER A 223 15.25 2.44 -4.24
CA SER A 223 14.58 1.70 -5.32
C SER A 223 13.65 2.59 -6.15
N LEU A 224 12.91 3.49 -5.49
CA LEU A 224 12.04 4.45 -6.17
C LEU A 224 12.85 5.50 -6.95
N GLU A 225 13.97 5.97 -6.40
CA GLU A 225 14.90 6.88 -7.09
C GLU A 225 15.52 6.23 -8.33
N ALA A 226 16.01 5.00 -8.20
CA ALA A 226 16.59 4.25 -9.31
C ALA A 226 15.60 4.01 -10.45
N ALA A 227 14.31 3.83 -10.14
CA ALA A 227 13.24 3.69 -11.10
C ALA A 227 12.68 5.02 -11.64
N GLY A 228 13.15 6.18 -11.14
CA GLY A 228 12.58 7.49 -11.48
C GLY A 228 11.20 7.77 -10.88
N ALA A 229 10.76 6.95 -9.94
CA ALA A 229 9.42 7.03 -9.35
C ALA A 229 9.32 8.04 -8.19
N MET A 230 10.44 8.51 -7.66
CA MET A 230 10.43 9.54 -6.60
C MET A 230 9.87 10.88 -7.08
N GLU A 231 9.92 11.18 -8.37
CA GLU A 231 9.42 12.44 -8.94
C GLU A 231 7.94 12.68 -8.60
N TYR A 232 7.14 11.62 -8.55
CA TYR A 232 5.71 11.67 -8.25
C TYR A 232 5.34 11.01 -6.91
N THR A 233 6.33 10.72 -6.06
CA THR A 233 6.12 10.01 -4.79
C THR A 233 6.53 10.87 -3.61
N THR A 234 5.70 10.88 -2.56
CA THR A 234 6.01 11.42 -1.24
C THR A 234 6.19 10.28 -0.26
N ILE A 235 7.26 10.29 0.55
CA ILE A 235 7.46 9.33 1.63
C ILE A 235 7.14 10.02 2.95
N VAL A 236 6.20 9.47 3.72
CA VAL A 236 5.93 9.87 5.11
C VAL A 236 6.54 8.82 6.02
N ALA A 237 7.56 9.19 6.78
CA ALA A 237 8.34 8.26 7.57
C ALA A 237 8.11 8.45 9.06
N ALA A 238 7.77 7.35 9.75
CA ALA A 238 7.80 7.23 11.20
C ALA A 238 8.58 5.94 11.53
N PRO A 239 9.93 6.01 11.56
CA PRO A 239 10.78 4.84 11.79
C PRO A 239 10.56 4.20 13.16
N ALA A 240 11.14 3.01 13.34
CA ALA A 240 11.00 2.25 14.58
C ALA A 240 11.56 2.97 15.81
N SER A 241 12.55 3.85 15.61
CA SER A 241 13.15 4.69 16.66
C SER A 241 12.25 5.80 17.17
N ASP A 242 11.24 6.19 16.38
CA ASP A 242 10.38 7.31 16.76
C ASP A 242 9.41 6.94 17.88
N PRO A 243 8.95 7.90 18.67
CA PRO A 243 7.91 7.71 19.67
C PRO A 243 6.63 7.13 19.08
N ALA A 244 5.83 6.44 19.90
CA ALA A 244 4.58 5.81 19.47
C ALA A 244 3.60 6.80 18.84
N GLY A 245 3.56 8.06 19.30
CA GLY A 245 2.72 9.12 18.74
C GLY A 245 2.97 9.38 17.26
N PHE A 246 4.22 9.37 16.81
CA PHE A 246 4.57 9.55 15.40
C PHE A 246 4.06 8.39 14.52
N LYS A 247 4.22 7.14 15.01
CA LYS A 247 3.72 5.95 14.31
C LYS A 247 2.19 5.93 14.20
N TYR A 248 1.52 6.47 15.21
CA TYR A 248 0.06 6.65 15.20
C TYR A 248 -0.37 7.69 14.17
N LEU A 249 0.32 8.85 14.08
CA LEU A 249 -0.07 9.98 13.25
C LEU A 249 0.32 9.84 11.78
N ALA A 250 1.44 9.21 11.44
CA ALA A 250 1.97 9.16 10.08
C ALA A 250 0.94 8.72 9.00
N PRO A 251 0.08 7.70 9.24
CA PRO A 251 -0.96 7.34 8.26
C PRO A 251 -1.98 8.45 8.00
N TYR A 252 -2.34 9.19 9.02
CA TYR A 252 -3.28 10.31 8.88
C TYR A 252 -2.64 11.48 8.13
N THR A 253 -1.35 11.75 8.37
CA THR A 253 -0.56 12.74 7.63
C THR A 253 -0.53 12.40 6.14
N GLY A 254 -0.17 11.17 5.79
CA GLY A 254 -0.20 10.71 4.41
C GLY A 254 -1.59 10.84 3.78
N SER A 255 -2.65 10.47 4.52
CA SER A 255 -4.02 10.60 4.05
C SER A 255 -4.44 12.06 3.85
N SER A 256 -4.01 12.98 4.70
CA SER A 256 -4.33 14.41 4.55
C SER A 256 -3.65 15.02 3.32
N ILE A 257 -2.38 14.65 3.04
CA ILE A 257 -1.68 15.02 1.82
C ILE A 257 -2.42 14.46 0.59
N GLY A 258 -2.76 13.17 0.61
CA GLY A 258 -3.45 12.50 -0.48
C GLY A 258 -4.85 13.06 -0.75
N GLN A 259 -5.61 13.36 0.31
CA GLN A 259 -6.93 13.97 0.16
C GLN A 259 -6.87 15.37 -0.45
N HIS A 260 -5.81 16.14 -0.19
CA HIS A 260 -5.64 17.44 -0.85
C HIS A 260 -5.66 17.29 -2.37
N TRP A 261 -4.90 16.34 -2.90
CA TRP A 261 -4.87 16.05 -4.33
C TRP A 261 -6.16 15.42 -4.84
N MET A 262 -6.75 14.49 -4.09
CA MET A 262 -8.03 13.86 -4.45
C MET A 262 -9.14 14.90 -4.62
N TYR A 263 -9.26 15.87 -3.71
CA TYR A 263 -10.27 16.95 -3.82
C TYR A 263 -9.94 17.99 -4.89
N LYS A 264 -8.74 17.99 -5.45
CA LYS A 264 -8.38 18.73 -6.67
C LYS A 264 -8.70 17.97 -7.96
N GLY A 265 -9.41 16.85 -7.88
CA GLY A 265 -9.75 16.02 -9.04
C GLY A 265 -8.62 15.10 -9.51
N GLN A 266 -7.54 14.97 -8.75
CA GLN A 266 -6.38 14.15 -9.10
C GLN A 266 -6.48 12.73 -8.56
N HIS A 267 -5.65 11.82 -9.08
CA HIS A 267 -5.60 10.44 -8.64
C HIS A 267 -4.41 10.20 -7.74
N VAL A 268 -4.65 9.52 -6.63
CA VAL A 268 -3.65 9.23 -5.60
C VAL A 268 -3.61 7.73 -5.32
N LEU A 269 -2.40 7.22 -5.15
CA LEU A 269 -2.12 5.91 -4.60
C LEU A 269 -1.44 6.10 -3.24
N ILE A 270 -2.04 5.60 -2.17
CA ILE A 270 -1.46 5.65 -0.84
C ILE A 270 -1.21 4.24 -0.29
N ILE A 271 0.00 4.03 0.21
CA ILE A 271 0.44 2.75 0.78
C ILE A 271 0.72 2.97 2.26
N PHE A 272 0.18 2.08 3.11
CA PHE A 272 0.40 2.09 4.55
C PHE A 272 1.22 0.86 4.95
N ASP A 273 2.51 1.00 5.13
CA ASP A 273 3.43 -0.11 5.41
C ASP A 273 4.06 0.04 6.83
N ASP A 274 3.49 -0.56 7.90
CA ASP A 274 2.26 -1.35 7.96
C ASP A 274 1.30 -0.85 9.06
N LEU A 275 0.02 -1.13 8.89
CA LEU A 275 -1.00 -0.75 9.87
C LEU A 275 -0.99 -1.62 11.15
N SER A 276 -0.34 -2.80 11.13
CA SER A 276 -0.11 -3.58 12.35
C SER A 276 0.73 -2.79 13.35
N LYS A 277 1.75 -2.09 12.86
CA LYS A 277 2.61 -1.21 13.66
C LYS A 277 1.87 0.02 14.17
N GLN A 278 0.97 0.58 13.37
CA GLN A 278 0.09 1.66 13.83
C GLN A 278 -0.78 1.19 14.99
N ALA A 279 -1.41 0.02 14.88
CA ALA A 279 -2.25 -0.54 15.94
C ALA A 279 -1.44 -0.82 17.22
N GLU A 280 -0.23 -1.38 17.08
CA GLU A 280 0.68 -1.60 18.21
C GLU A 280 1.06 -0.29 18.91
N ALA A 281 1.37 0.76 18.15
CA ALA A 281 1.67 2.09 18.69
C ALA A 281 0.45 2.71 19.40
N TYR A 282 -0.73 2.60 18.80
CA TYR A 282 -1.97 3.09 19.40
C TYR A 282 -2.33 2.34 20.69
N ARG A 283 -2.10 1.02 20.74
CA ARG A 283 -2.24 0.22 21.96
C ARG A 283 -1.31 0.74 23.06
N SER A 284 -0.03 0.97 22.74
CA SER A 284 0.94 1.49 23.72
C SER A 284 0.52 2.84 24.27
N VAL A 285 0.16 3.80 23.41
CA VAL A 285 -0.34 5.12 23.81
C VAL A 285 -1.59 5.00 24.69
N SER A 286 -2.55 4.15 24.29
CA SER A 286 -3.81 3.98 25.02
C SER A 286 -3.61 3.37 26.41
N LEU A 287 -2.70 2.41 26.55
CA LEU A 287 -2.36 1.82 27.86
C LEU A 287 -1.65 2.82 28.77
N LEU A 288 -0.73 3.62 28.24
CA LEU A 288 -0.06 4.68 28.99
C LEU A 288 -1.06 5.76 29.46
N LEU A 289 -2.03 6.09 28.63
CA LEU A 289 -3.14 6.98 28.99
C LEU A 289 -4.21 6.32 29.90
N ARG A 290 -3.95 5.08 30.36
CA ARG A 290 -4.83 4.30 31.26
C ARG A 290 -6.23 4.06 30.69
N ARG A 291 -6.38 3.99 29.35
CA ARG A 291 -7.63 3.56 28.73
C ARG A 291 -7.86 2.07 29.00
N PRO A 292 -9.09 1.64 29.29
CA PRO A 292 -9.37 0.24 29.59
C PRO A 292 -9.01 -0.65 28.39
N PRO A 293 -8.19 -1.72 28.58
CA PRO A 293 -7.82 -2.63 27.52
C PRO A 293 -8.97 -3.58 27.16
N GLY A 294 -9.11 -3.88 25.87
CA GLY A 294 -9.99 -4.91 25.32
C GLY A 294 -9.22 -6.15 24.90
N ARG A 295 -9.68 -6.80 23.80
CA ARG A 295 -9.04 -8.00 23.24
C ARG A 295 -7.58 -7.73 22.88
N GLU A 296 -6.66 -8.61 23.25
CA GLU A 296 -5.21 -8.51 23.04
C GLU A 296 -4.61 -7.18 23.55
N ALA A 297 -5.22 -6.62 24.60
CA ALA A 297 -4.88 -5.32 25.19
C ALA A 297 -5.04 -4.11 24.24
N TYR A 298 -5.70 -4.27 23.10
CA TYR A 298 -6.08 -3.14 22.27
C TYR A 298 -7.22 -2.34 22.90
N PRO A 299 -7.27 -1.00 22.70
CA PRO A 299 -8.40 -0.21 23.14
C PRO A 299 -9.65 -0.55 22.31
N GLY A 300 -10.84 -0.31 22.88
CA GLY A 300 -12.11 -0.67 22.25
C GLY A 300 -12.38 0.02 20.92
N ASP A 301 -11.71 1.12 20.65
CA ASP A 301 -11.85 1.92 19.42
C ASP A 301 -10.79 1.59 18.33
N VAL A 302 -10.03 0.51 18.47
CA VAL A 302 -9.01 0.14 17.48
C VAL A 302 -9.59 -0.16 16.09
N PHE A 303 -10.82 -0.67 16.01
CA PHE A 303 -11.52 -0.80 14.73
C PHE A 303 -11.75 0.57 14.09
N TYR A 304 -12.18 1.53 14.87
CA TYR A 304 -12.41 2.91 14.39
C TYR A 304 -11.11 3.62 13.99
N LEU A 305 -9.99 3.30 14.64
CA LEU A 305 -8.66 3.78 14.22
C LEU A 305 -8.40 3.52 12.73
N HIS A 306 -8.59 2.28 12.28
CA HIS A 306 -8.35 1.89 10.90
C HIS A 306 -9.50 2.26 9.96
N SER A 307 -10.75 2.16 10.41
CA SER A 307 -11.90 2.44 9.55
C SER A 307 -11.99 3.92 9.17
N ARG A 308 -11.81 4.85 10.12
CA ARG A 308 -11.81 6.29 9.81
C ARG A 308 -10.64 6.72 8.92
N LEU A 309 -9.50 5.99 8.96
CA LEU A 309 -8.38 6.19 8.07
C LEU A 309 -8.68 5.69 6.66
N LEU A 310 -9.07 4.41 6.54
CA LEU A 310 -9.23 3.73 5.26
C LEU A 310 -10.49 4.19 4.49
N GLU A 311 -11.54 4.59 5.18
CA GLU A 311 -12.75 5.15 4.55
C GLU A 311 -12.49 6.49 3.84
N ARG A 312 -11.37 7.16 4.12
CA ARG A 312 -10.93 8.36 3.39
C ARG A 312 -10.47 8.04 1.96
N CYS A 313 -10.10 6.77 1.68
CA CYS A 313 -9.81 6.28 0.35
C CYS A 313 -11.11 6.03 -0.42
N ALA A 314 -11.34 6.79 -1.48
CA ALA A 314 -12.58 6.75 -2.25
C ALA A 314 -12.38 7.28 -3.67
N LYS A 315 -13.34 7.01 -4.55
CA LYS A 315 -13.54 7.70 -5.83
C LYS A 315 -14.61 8.76 -5.62
N LEU A 316 -14.26 10.02 -5.78
CA LEU A 316 -15.21 11.13 -5.65
C LEU A 316 -16.13 11.23 -6.86
N SER A 317 -17.32 11.76 -6.66
CA SER A 317 -18.26 12.07 -7.73
C SER A 317 -17.69 13.12 -8.70
N ASP A 318 -18.20 13.15 -9.93
CA ASP A 318 -17.75 14.10 -10.95
C ASP A 318 -18.02 15.55 -10.54
N GLU A 319 -19.08 15.79 -9.75
CA GLU A 319 -19.38 17.11 -9.15
C GLU A 319 -18.25 17.63 -8.24
N LEU A 320 -17.52 16.69 -7.61
CA LEU A 320 -16.35 17.00 -6.78
C LEU A 320 -15.01 16.85 -7.55
N GLY A 321 -15.07 16.85 -8.88
CA GLY A 321 -13.89 16.76 -9.74
C GLY A 321 -13.45 15.36 -10.09
N GLY A 322 -14.14 14.30 -9.64
CA GLY A 322 -13.86 12.91 -10.02
C GLY A 322 -12.49 12.36 -9.57
N GLY A 323 -11.84 13.00 -8.63
CA GLY A 323 -10.57 12.54 -8.08
C GLY A 323 -10.69 11.20 -7.33
N SER A 324 -9.57 10.54 -7.08
CA SER A 324 -9.57 9.27 -6.33
C SER A 324 -8.36 9.14 -5.44
N MET A 325 -8.52 8.43 -4.32
CA MET A 325 -7.43 7.96 -3.48
C MET A 325 -7.57 6.46 -3.28
N THR A 326 -6.63 5.71 -3.84
CA THR A 326 -6.57 4.24 -3.75
C THR A 326 -5.69 3.85 -2.58
N GLY A 327 -6.19 3.07 -1.65
CA GLY A 327 -5.47 2.65 -0.46
C GLY A 327 -4.95 1.21 -0.57
N LEU A 328 -3.66 1.02 -0.32
CA LEU A 328 -3.03 -0.28 -0.15
C LEU A 328 -2.52 -0.42 1.29
N PRO A 329 -3.39 -0.74 2.25
CA PRO A 329 -2.94 -1.09 3.58
C PRO A 329 -2.18 -2.41 3.57
N ILE A 330 -1.10 -2.46 4.36
CA ILE A 330 -0.32 -3.68 4.59
C ILE A 330 -0.57 -4.13 6.03
N ILE A 331 -0.85 -5.42 6.20
CA ILE A 331 -0.98 -6.08 7.50
C ILE A 331 0.01 -7.24 7.58
N GLU A 332 0.70 -7.32 8.70
CA GLU A 332 1.57 -8.45 9.02
C GLU A 332 0.80 -9.50 9.81
N THR A 333 0.84 -10.76 9.33
CA THR A 333 0.36 -11.92 10.07
C THR A 333 1.52 -12.65 10.77
N LYS A 334 1.19 -13.57 11.64
CA LYS A 334 2.13 -14.47 12.31
C LYS A 334 1.67 -15.90 12.08
N GLY A 335 2.49 -16.69 11.39
CA GLY A 335 2.15 -18.09 11.06
C GLY A 335 0.95 -18.21 10.12
N ASN A 336 0.78 -17.29 9.17
CA ASN A 336 -0.35 -17.20 8.23
C ASN A 336 -1.74 -17.07 8.91
N ASP A 337 -1.80 -16.68 10.19
CA ASP A 337 -3.08 -16.55 10.91
C ASP A 337 -3.81 -15.25 10.52
N VAL A 338 -4.79 -15.39 9.64
CA VAL A 338 -5.70 -14.30 9.23
C VAL A 338 -6.87 -14.10 10.20
N SER A 339 -7.05 -15.02 11.18
CA SER A 339 -8.13 -14.94 12.17
C SER A 339 -7.79 -14.08 13.38
N ALA A 340 -6.55 -13.61 13.49
CA ALA A 340 -6.09 -12.71 14.53
C ALA A 340 -6.89 -11.37 14.51
N PHE A 341 -6.86 -10.63 15.61
CA PHE A 341 -7.76 -9.51 15.84
C PHE A 341 -7.59 -8.38 14.82
N ILE A 342 -6.37 -7.90 14.60
CA ILE A 342 -6.13 -6.79 13.67
C ILE A 342 -6.33 -7.21 12.21
N PRO A 343 -5.83 -8.36 11.72
CA PRO A 343 -6.16 -8.87 10.39
C PRO A 343 -7.66 -8.91 10.08
N THR A 344 -8.46 -9.53 10.96
CA THR A 344 -9.93 -9.63 10.78
C THR A 344 -10.60 -8.27 10.66
N ASN A 345 -10.19 -7.30 11.49
CA ASN A 345 -10.72 -5.95 11.45
C ASN A 345 -10.44 -5.29 10.08
N VAL A 346 -9.20 -5.35 9.60
CA VAL A 346 -8.82 -4.67 8.35
C VAL A 346 -9.39 -5.38 7.12
N ILE A 347 -9.50 -6.71 7.12
CA ILE A 347 -10.20 -7.47 6.06
C ILE A 347 -11.66 -7.00 5.93
N SER A 348 -12.34 -6.72 7.05
CA SER A 348 -13.74 -6.27 7.03
C SER A 348 -13.90 -4.83 6.54
N ILE A 349 -12.91 -3.95 6.78
CA ILE A 349 -12.93 -2.55 6.34
C ILE A 349 -12.60 -2.41 4.85
N THR A 350 -11.78 -3.30 4.30
CA THR A 350 -11.26 -3.20 2.94
C THR A 350 -12.18 -3.83 1.89
N ASP A 351 -11.99 -3.47 0.63
CA ASP A 351 -12.75 -3.96 -0.52
C ASP A 351 -12.15 -5.25 -1.12
N GLY A 352 -11.32 -5.93 -0.36
CA GLY A 352 -10.68 -7.18 -0.72
C GLY A 352 -9.25 -7.27 -0.17
N GLN A 353 -8.65 -8.45 -0.36
CA GLN A 353 -7.29 -8.74 0.10
C GLN A 353 -6.49 -9.54 -0.92
N CYS A 354 -5.18 -9.25 -1.00
CA CYS A 354 -4.16 -10.09 -1.60
C CYS A 354 -3.41 -10.78 -0.47
N PHE A 355 -3.62 -12.08 -0.31
CA PHE A 355 -2.98 -12.90 0.70
C PHE A 355 -1.67 -13.49 0.19
N LEU A 356 -0.58 -13.21 0.89
CA LEU A 356 0.76 -13.71 0.58
C LEU A 356 1.10 -14.83 1.57
N GLU A 357 1.32 -16.01 1.01
CA GLU A 357 1.54 -17.24 1.77
C GLU A 357 3.02 -17.60 1.85
N THR A 358 3.49 -17.95 3.04
CA THR A 358 4.90 -18.27 3.30
C THR A 358 5.33 -19.53 2.55
N ASP A 359 4.48 -20.54 2.47
CA ASP A 359 4.79 -21.81 1.80
C ASP A 359 4.99 -21.62 0.30
N LEU A 360 4.14 -20.79 -0.35
CA LEU A 360 4.32 -20.41 -1.75
C LEU A 360 5.62 -19.63 -1.98
N PHE A 361 5.95 -18.73 -1.08
CA PHE A 361 7.18 -17.95 -1.16
C PHE A 361 8.42 -18.84 -1.08
N ASN A 362 8.42 -19.79 -0.15
CA ASN A 362 9.50 -20.75 0.04
C ASN A 362 9.60 -21.77 -1.12
N ALA A 363 8.47 -22.14 -1.73
CA ALA A 363 8.42 -22.95 -2.96
C ALA A 363 8.87 -22.19 -4.21
N GLY A 364 9.29 -20.92 -4.09
CA GLY A 364 9.76 -20.10 -5.21
C GLY A 364 8.68 -19.51 -6.09
N VAL A 365 7.42 -19.52 -5.66
CA VAL A 365 6.32 -18.81 -6.32
C VAL A 365 6.35 -17.35 -5.84
N ARG A 366 6.77 -16.45 -6.71
CA ARG A 366 6.92 -15.01 -6.38
C ARG A 366 6.34 -14.15 -7.50
N PRO A 367 5.33 -13.29 -7.19
CA PRO A 367 4.75 -13.04 -5.87
C PRO A 367 3.97 -14.25 -5.32
N ALA A 368 4.02 -14.43 -4.00
CA ALA A 368 3.49 -15.60 -3.29
C ALA A 368 1.97 -15.48 -3.02
N ILE A 369 1.21 -15.06 -4.02
CA ILE A 369 -0.23 -14.78 -3.89
C ILE A 369 -1.02 -16.08 -3.87
N ASN A 370 -1.74 -16.32 -2.78
CA ASN A 370 -2.72 -17.41 -2.71
C ASN A 370 -4.01 -16.98 -3.42
N VAL A 371 -4.25 -17.56 -4.59
CA VAL A 371 -5.40 -17.25 -5.46
C VAL A 371 -6.74 -17.65 -4.83
N GLY A 372 -6.73 -18.70 -4.01
CA GLY A 372 -7.95 -19.26 -3.39
C GLY A 372 -8.61 -18.28 -2.41
N ILE A 373 -7.82 -17.66 -1.55
CA ILE A 373 -8.30 -16.77 -0.47
C ILE A 373 -8.11 -15.28 -0.77
N SER A 374 -7.42 -14.94 -1.85
CA SER A 374 -7.33 -13.56 -2.32
C SER A 374 -8.59 -13.14 -3.06
N VAL A 375 -9.12 -11.96 -2.74
CA VAL A 375 -10.39 -11.46 -3.28
C VAL A 375 -10.27 -9.99 -3.62
N SER A 376 -10.91 -9.57 -4.72
CA SER A 376 -11.24 -8.17 -4.99
C SER A 376 -12.76 -8.05 -5.13
N ARG A 377 -13.40 -7.22 -4.29
CA ARG A 377 -14.85 -6.99 -4.37
C ARG A 377 -15.25 -6.11 -5.56
N VAL A 378 -14.31 -5.36 -6.12
CA VAL A 378 -14.48 -4.59 -7.36
C VAL A 378 -14.24 -5.47 -8.57
N GLY A 379 -13.19 -6.28 -8.54
CA GLY A 379 -12.89 -7.33 -9.50
C GLY A 379 -12.90 -6.86 -10.95
N GLY A 380 -13.64 -7.58 -11.81
CA GLY A 380 -13.69 -7.31 -13.25
C GLY A 380 -14.22 -5.93 -13.66
N SER A 381 -14.84 -5.16 -12.75
CA SER A 381 -15.23 -3.77 -13.02
C SER A 381 -14.02 -2.83 -13.10
N ALA A 382 -12.91 -3.20 -12.46
CA ALA A 382 -11.64 -2.48 -12.45
C ALA A 382 -10.62 -3.06 -13.45
N GLN A 383 -11.02 -3.93 -14.36
CA GLN A 383 -10.15 -4.47 -15.41
C GLN A 383 -10.41 -3.78 -16.75
N THR A 384 -9.35 -3.71 -17.57
CA THR A 384 -9.53 -3.37 -18.99
C THR A 384 -10.33 -4.46 -19.67
N LYS A 385 -11.06 -4.14 -20.74
CA LYS A 385 -11.84 -5.14 -21.49
C LYS A 385 -10.96 -6.27 -22.02
N ALA A 386 -9.73 -5.95 -22.47
CA ALA A 386 -8.75 -6.94 -22.91
C ALA A 386 -8.42 -7.92 -21.79
N MET A 387 -8.03 -7.43 -20.60
CA MET A 387 -7.70 -8.28 -19.46
C MET A 387 -8.89 -9.12 -19.01
N LYS A 388 -10.07 -8.54 -18.93
CA LYS A 388 -11.30 -9.25 -18.54
C LYS A 388 -11.63 -10.42 -19.47
N LYS A 389 -11.40 -10.26 -20.80
CA LYS A 389 -11.64 -11.31 -21.82
C LYS A 389 -10.76 -12.53 -21.59
N ILE A 390 -9.50 -12.34 -21.20
CA ILE A 390 -8.50 -13.42 -21.07
C ILE A 390 -8.37 -14.00 -19.66
N ALA A 391 -8.58 -13.19 -18.63
CA ALA A 391 -8.36 -13.59 -17.23
C ALA A 391 -9.57 -14.31 -16.60
N GLY A 392 -10.72 -14.34 -17.28
CA GLY A 392 -11.96 -14.85 -16.71
C GLY A 392 -11.89 -16.31 -16.24
N ARG A 393 -11.11 -17.15 -16.90
CA ARG A 393 -10.91 -18.57 -16.53
C ARG A 393 -9.67 -18.81 -15.67
N LEU A 394 -8.71 -17.89 -15.68
CA LEU A 394 -7.41 -18.08 -15.05
C LEU A 394 -7.50 -18.48 -13.58
N ARG A 395 -8.37 -17.82 -12.84
CA ARG A 395 -8.57 -18.11 -11.42
C ARG A 395 -9.14 -19.52 -11.19
N LEU A 396 -10.08 -19.93 -12.01
CA LEU A 396 -10.69 -21.27 -11.94
C LEU A 396 -9.66 -22.34 -12.28
N ASP A 397 -8.90 -22.14 -13.36
CA ASP A 397 -7.87 -23.09 -13.82
C ASP A 397 -6.78 -23.28 -12.76
N LEU A 398 -6.37 -22.20 -12.08
CA LEU A 398 -5.40 -22.27 -10.99
C LEU A 398 -5.96 -22.91 -9.72
N ALA A 399 -7.24 -22.70 -9.39
CA ALA A 399 -7.88 -23.37 -8.27
C ALA A 399 -7.95 -24.88 -8.51
N GLN A 400 -8.39 -25.31 -9.70
CA GLN A 400 -8.41 -26.71 -10.10
C GLN A 400 -7.00 -27.33 -10.11
N PHE A 401 -6.01 -26.58 -10.60
CA PHE A 401 -4.61 -27.03 -10.54
C PHE A 401 -4.19 -27.34 -9.10
N ARG A 402 -4.50 -26.48 -8.14
CA ARG A 402 -4.13 -26.70 -6.73
C ARG A 402 -4.81 -27.93 -6.12
N GLU A 403 -6.06 -28.16 -6.46
CA GLU A 403 -6.78 -29.37 -6.05
C GLU A 403 -6.12 -30.63 -6.63
N LEU A 404 -5.83 -30.61 -7.95
CA LEU A 404 -5.19 -31.75 -8.62
C LEU A 404 -3.74 -31.97 -8.14
N GLU A 405 -2.99 -30.91 -7.83
CA GLU A 405 -1.64 -30.99 -7.26
C GLU A 405 -1.65 -31.71 -5.93
N ALA A 406 -2.63 -31.38 -5.05
CA ALA A 406 -2.82 -32.07 -3.79
C ALA A 406 -3.15 -33.57 -3.98
N PHE A 407 -4.03 -33.92 -4.93
CA PHE A 407 -4.35 -35.30 -5.27
C PHE A 407 -3.16 -36.07 -5.83
N ALA A 408 -2.39 -35.44 -6.72
CA ALA A 408 -1.18 -36.06 -7.31
C ALA A 408 -0.13 -36.38 -6.25
N ALA A 409 0.01 -35.56 -5.20
CA ALA A 409 0.93 -35.78 -4.10
C ALA A 409 0.58 -37.05 -3.28
N PHE A 410 -0.68 -37.48 -3.27
CA PHE A 410 -1.13 -38.72 -2.60
C PHE A 410 -0.99 -39.98 -3.47
N GLY A 411 -0.37 -39.89 -4.67
CA GLY A 411 -0.08 -41.05 -5.52
C GLY A 411 -1.27 -41.66 -6.22
N SER A 412 -2.36 -40.94 -6.43
CA SER A 412 -3.52 -41.40 -7.20
C SER A 412 -3.22 -41.38 -8.72
N ASP A 413 -3.66 -42.42 -9.41
CA ASP A 413 -3.60 -42.48 -10.89
C ASP A 413 -4.58 -41.44 -11.46
N LEU A 414 -4.01 -40.39 -12.07
CA LEU A 414 -4.77 -39.36 -12.76
C LEU A 414 -5.09 -39.81 -14.19
N ASP A 415 -6.31 -39.54 -14.65
CA ASP A 415 -6.70 -39.71 -16.04
C ASP A 415 -5.96 -38.70 -16.96
N ALA A 416 -6.00 -38.95 -18.27
CA ALA A 416 -5.25 -38.14 -19.25
C ALA A 416 -5.68 -36.65 -19.26
N ALA A 417 -6.98 -36.39 -19.01
CA ALA A 417 -7.50 -35.02 -18.95
C ALA A 417 -6.95 -34.27 -17.71
N SER A 418 -6.99 -34.90 -16.53
CA SER A 418 -6.43 -34.35 -15.29
C SER A 418 -4.92 -34.13 -15.36
N LYS A 419 -4.17 -35.04 -16.02
CA LYS A 419 -2.73 -34.85 -16.30
C LYS A 419 -2.46 -33.62 -17.17
N SER A 420 -3.21 -33.44 -18.25
CA SER A 420 -3.09 -32.26 -19.13
C SER A 420 -3.42 -30.96 -18.39
N GLN A 421 -4.43 -30.98 -17.53
CA GLN A 421 -4.82 -29.83 -16.72
C GLN A 421 -3.76 -29.48 -15.67
N LEU A 422 -3.17 -30.50 -15.03
CA LEU A 422 -2.06 -30.33 -14.09
C LEU A 422 -0.83 -29.71 -14.79
N GLU A 423 -0.47 -30.21 -15.96
CA GLU A 423 0.66 -29.68 -16.74
C GLU A 423 0.44 -28.24 -17.19
N ARG A 424 -0.78 -27.89 -17.64
CA ARG A 424 -1.13 -26.52 -17.99
C ARG A 424 -1.09 -25.61 -16.77
N GLY A 425 -1.64 -26.05 -15.63
CA GLY A 425 -1.62 -25.31 -14.37
C GLY A 425 -0.18 -25.00 -13.90
N ALA A 426 0.72 -25.99 -13.98
CA ALA A 426 2.15 -25.78 -13.65
C ALA A 426 2.80 -24.70 -14.52
N ARG A 427 2.49 -24.67 -15.83
CA ARG A 427 2.97 -23.62 -16.76
C ARG A 427 2.38 -22.26 -16.42
N MET A 428 1.10 -22.20 -16.04
CA MET A 428 0.46 -20.96 -15.63
C MET A 428 1.06 -20.40 -14.32
N VAL A 429 1.36 -21.25 -13.35
CA VAL A 429 2.05 -20.83 -12.12
C VAL A 429 3.42 -20.26 -12.45
N GLU A 430 4.20 -20.90 -13.35
CA GLU A 430 5.50 -20.41 -13.77
C GLU A 430 5.40 -19.08 -14.54
N LEU A 431 4.41 -18.94 -15.42
CA LEU A 431 4.13 -17.72 -16.16
C LEU A 431 3.81 -16.53 -15.26
N LEU A 432 3.08 -16.75 -14.16
CA LEU A 432 2.68 -15.70 -13.22
C LEU A 432 3.82 -15.26 -12.30
N LYS A 433 4.92 -16.00 -12.24
CA LYS A 433 6.11 -15.55 -11.49
C LYS A 433 6.68 -14.28 -12.12
N GLN A 434 7.09 -13.35 -11.27
CA GLN A 434 7.60 -12.04 -11.69
C GLN A 434 8.71 -11.59 -10.74
N GLY A 435 9.77 -10.99 -11.28
CA GLY A 435 10.86 -10.42 -10.49
C GLY A 435 10.43 -9.13 -9.79
N GLN A 436 11.13 -8.74 -8.74
CA GLN A 436 10.97 -7.44 -8.09
C GLN A 436 11.41 -6.30 -9.01
N TYR A 437 10.77 -5.15 -8.87
CA TYR A 437 11.07 -3.91 -9.61
C TYR A 437 11.02 -4.07 -11.13
N SER A 438 10.16 -4.98 -11.58
CA SER A 438 9.97 -5.29 -13.00
C SER A 438 8.48 -5.36 -13.33
N PRO A 439 7.72 -4.27 -13.14
CA PRO A 439 6.31 -4.25 -13.47
C PRO A 439 6.11 -4.37 -14.99
N PHE A 440 5.05 -5.07 -15.39
CA PHE A 440 4.65 -5.25 -16.78
C PHE A 440 3.58 -4.23 -17.16
N SER A 441 3.72 -3.59 -18.31
CA SER A 441 2.66 -2.78 -18.89
C SER A 441 1.44 -3.63 -19.28
N VAL A 442 0.28 -3.01 -19.41
CA VAL A 442 -1.00 -3.73 -19.62
C VAL A 442 -0.96 -4.58 -20.89
N GLU A 443 -0.46 -4.06 -22.00
CA GLU A 443 -0.37 -4.77 -23.28
C GLU A 443 0.56 -5.99 -23.18
N ARG A 444 1.67 -5.89 -22.46
CA ARG A 444 2.57 -7.02 -22.19
C ARG A 444 1.90 -8.08 -21.32
N GLN A 445 1.19 -7.66 -20.27
CA GLN A 445 0.41 -8.59 -19.43
C GLN A 445 -0.65 -9.32 -20.22
N VAL A 446 -1.41 -8.60 -21.07
CA VAL A 446 -2.47 -9.18 -21.91
C VAL A 446 -1.89 -10.22 -22.86
N ALA A 447 -0.81 -9.90 -23.57
CA ALA A 447 -0.18 -10.84 -24.51
C ALA A 447 0.37 -12.10 -23.81
N SER A 448 1.01 -11.91 -22.64
CA SER A 448 1.55 -13.00 -21.81
C SER A 448 0.47 -13.94 -21.32
N ILE A 449 -0.57 -13.39 -20.65
CA ILE A 449 -1.66 -14.19 -20.08
C ILE A 449 -2.50 -14.85 -21.19
N TRP A 450 -2.73 -14.14 -22.29
CA TRP A 450 -3.39 -14.71 -23.47
C TRP A 450 -2.65 -15.95 -23.98
N ALA A 451 -1.31 -15.87 -24.14
CA ALA A 451 -0.51 -16.99 -24.63
C ALA A 451 -0.62 -18.22 -23.71
N GLY A 452 -0.66 -18.01 -22.38
CA GLY A 452 -0.85 -19.10 -21.42
C GLY A 452 -2.25 -19.68 -21.42
N THR A 453 -3.29 -18.83 -21.35
CA THR A 453 -4.70 -19.28 -21.20
C THR A 453 -5.25 -19.93 -22.47
N THR A 454 -4.74 -19.59 -23.65
CA THR A 454 -5.15 -20.18 -24.94
C THR A 454 -4.43 -21.48 -25.30
N GLY A 455 -3.57 -22.01 -24.40
CA GLY A 455 -2.83 -23.26 -24.63
C GLY A 455 -1.63 -23.13 -25.57
N ASN A 456 -1.29 -21.93 -25.98
CA ASN A 456 -0.15 -21.70 -26.85
C ASN A 456 1.21 -22.05 -26.21
N MET A 457 1.27 -22.20 -24.88
CA MET A 457 2.48 -22.59 -24.15
C MET A 457 2.49 -24.07 -23.73
N ASP A 458 1.47 -24.87 -24.08
CA ASP A 458 1.34 -26.27 -23.63
C ASP A 458 2.50 -27.17 -24.14
N SER A 459 3.09 -26.82 -25.28
CA SER A 459 4.25 -27.50 -25.84
C SER A 459 5.60 -27.07 -25.27
N ILE A 460 5.64 -26.03 -24.45
CA ILE A 460 6.88 -25.49 -23.88
C ILE A 460 7.15 -26.17 -22.54
N ALA A 461 8.41 -26.55 -22.29
CA ALA A 461 8.81 -27.11 -21.00
C ALA A 461 8.69 -26.06 -19.87
N VAL A 462 8.24 -26.49 -18.68
CA VAL A 462 8.01 -25.59 -17.54
C VAL A 462 9.22 -24.70 -17.22
N PRO A 463 10.48 -25.20 -17.18
CA PRO A 463 11.65 -24.36 -16.93
C PRO A 463 11.89 -23.26 -17.97
N ASP A 464 11.40 -23.44 -19.20
CA ASP A 464 11.60 -22.52 -20.31
C ASP A 464 10.49 -21.47 -20.42
N ILE A 465 9.39 -21.57 -19.66
CA ILE A 465 8.21 -20.70 -19.76
C ILE A 465 8.59 -19.22 -19.61
N ARG A 466 9.36 -18.86 -18.60
CA ARG A 466 9.74 -17.45 -18.33
C ARG A 466 10.65 -16.89 -19.44
N ARG A 467 11.56 -17.71 -19.96
CA ARG A 467 12.42 -17.33 -21.08
C ARG A 467 11.58 -17.15 -22.36
N PHE A 468 10.70 -18.11 -22.64
CA PHE A 468 9.75 -18.02 -23.76
C PHE A 468 8.91 -16.76 -23.69
N GLU A 469 8.33 -16.45 -22.51
CA GLU A 469 7.55 -15.22 -22.27
C GLU A 469 8.37 -13.98 -22.62
N SER A 470 9.56 -13.83 -22.04
CA SER A 470 10.41 -12.67 -22.25
C SER A 470 10.77 -12.47 -23.72
N GLU A 471 11.26 -13.54 -24.36
CA GLU A 471 11.68 -13.50 -25.78
C GLU A 471 10.48 -13.24 -26.71
N PHE A 472 9.30 -13.83 -26.42
CA PHE A 472 8.07 -13.59 -27.18
C PHE A 472 7.58 -12.15 -27.08
N LEU A 473 7.55 -11.58 -25.87
CA LEU A 473 7.15 -10.17 -25.69
C LEU A 473 8.13 -9.20 -26.36
N ASP A 474 9.42 -9.52 -26.34
CA ASP A 474 10.43 -8.73 -27.03
C ASP A 474 10.36 -8.89 -28.57
N PHE A 475 9.99 -10.08 -29.06
CA PHE A 475 9.70 -10.32 -30.48
C PHE A 475 8.51 -9.45 -30.93
N ILE A 476 7.41 -9.41 -30.18
CA ILE A 476 6.26 -8.54 -30.49
C ILE A 476 6.70 -7.07 -30.50
N ALA A 477 7.46 -6.63 -29.50
CA ALA A 477 7.90 -5.25 -29.39
C ALA A 477 8.77 -4.79 -30.58
N ARG A 478 9.57 -5.71 -31.14
CA ARG A 478 10.47 -5.41 -32.28
C ARG A 478 9.80 -5.56 -33.64
N GLU A 479 9.07 -6.64 -33.86
CA GLU A 479 8.60 -7.03 -35.21
C GLU A 479 7.10 -6.79 -35.43
N ARG A 480 6.31 -6.71 -34.36
CA ARG A 480 4.84 -6.60 -34.38
C ARG A 480 4.31 -5.53 -33.42
N LYS A 481 5.05 -4.45 -33.24
CA LYS A 481 4.77 -3.39 -32.26
C LYS A 481 3.32 -2.90 -32.30
N GLN A 482 2.71 -2.86 -33.47
CA GLN A 482 1.31 -2.45 -33.66
C GLN A 482 0.32 -3.24 -32.79
N ILE A 483 0.63 -4.50 -32.42
CA ILE A 483 -0.21 -5.29 -31.51
C ILE A 483 -0.27 -4.60 -30.14
N PHE A 484 0.88 -4.21 -29.60
CA PHE A 484 0.94 -3.51 -28.30
C PHE A 484 0.32 -2.11 -28.40
N ASP A 485 0.56 -1.38 -29.48
CA ASP A 485 0.00 -0.05 -29.68
C ASP A 485 -1.54 -0.08 -29.71
N VAL A 486 -2.14 -1.08 -30.38
CA VAL A 486 -3.60 -1.27 -30.40
C VAL A 486 -4.13 -1.60 -28.99
N ILE A 487 -3.54 -2.57 -28.28
CA ILE A 487 -3.99 -2.98 -26.95
C ILE A 487 -3.86 -1.81 -25.95
N SER A 488 -2.75 -1.07 -25.99
CA SER A 488 -2.53 0.05 -25.07
C SER A 488 -3.49 1.21 -25.31
N THR A 489 -3.86 1.48 -26.57
CA THR A 489 -4.72 2.59 -26.95
C THR A 489 -6.20 2.26 -26.75
N THR A 490 -6.65 1.11 -27.28
CA THR A 490 -8.07 0.72 -27.23
C THR A 490 -8.47 0.06 -25.90
N ARG A 491 -7.50 -0.54 -25.21
CA ARG A 491 -7.72 -1.37 -24.01
C ARG A 491 -8.68 -2.55 -24.26
N GLU A 492 -8.85 -2.91 -25.53
CA GLU A 492 -9.67 -4.02 -26.00
C GLU A 492 -8.80 -5.06 -26.72
N LEU A 493 -9.30 -6.29 -26.76
CA LEU A 493 -8.70 -7.38 -27.51
C LEU A 493 -9.68 -7.80 -28.59
N SER A 494 -9.60 -7.15 -29.78
CA SER A 494 -10.40 -7.47 -30.95
C SER A 494 -9.99 -8.81 -31.54
N ASP A 495 -10.88 -9.40 -32.35
CA ASP A 495 -10.59 -10.68 -33.02
C ASP A 495 -9.42 -10.56 -34.02
N ASP A 496 -9.25 -9.38 -34.65
CA ASP A 496 -8.10 -9.08 -35.50
C ASP A 496 -6.79 -9.05 -34.69
N THR A 497 -6.83 -8.48 -33.48
CA THR A 497 -5.66 -8.46 -32.59
C THR A 497 -5.34 -9.87 -32.10
N VAL A 498 -6.35 -10.70 -31.82
CA VAL A 498 -6.16 -12.13 -31.47
C VAL A 498 -5.55 -12.90 -32.64
N ALA A 499 -6.02 -12.66 -33.87
CA ALA A 499 -5.45 -13.27 -35.06
C ALA A 499 -3.97 -12.87 -35.25
N ALA A 500 -3.64 -11.59 -35.09
CA ALA A 500 -2.27 -11.09 -35.16
C ALA A 500 -1.37 -11.69 -34.06
N LEU A 501 -1.87 -11.84 -32.82
CA LEU A 501 -1.15 -12.53 -31.75
C LEU A 501 -0.92 -14.02 -32.07
N THR A 502 -1.92 -14.69 -32.65
CA THR A 502 -1.83 -16.10 -33.04
C THR A 502 -0.80 -16.31 -34.14
N GLU A 503 -0.75 -15.44 -35.13
CA GLU A 503 0.29 -15.44 -36.17
C GLU A 503 1.67 -15.21 -35.55
N ALA A 504 1.79 -14.17 -34.70
CA ALA A 504 3.04 -13.80 -34.05
C ALA A 504 3.64 -14.95 -33.22
N ILE A 505 2.82 -15.62 -32.38
CA ILE A 505 3.30 -16.72 -31.55
C ILE A 505 3.62 -17.97 -32.36
N THR A 506 2.90 -18.22 -33.47
CA THR A 506 3.19 -19.33 -34.38
C THR A 506 4.54 -19.14 -35.05
N VAL A 507 4.83 -17.94 -35.58
CA VAL A 507 6.13 -17.60 -36.16
C VAL A 507 7.25 -17.70 -35.10
N PHE A 508 6.99 -17.13 -33.91
CA PHE A 508 7.98 -17.14 -32.83
C PHE A 508 8.35 -18.56 -32.38
N LYS A 509 7.38 -19.47 -32.28
CA LYS A 509 7.62 -20.88 -31.92
C LYS A 509 8.57 -21.60 -32.86
N THR A 510 8.60 -21.25 -34.14
CA THR A 510 9.54 -21.85 -35.09
C THR A 510 11.00 -21.43 -34.86
N GLN A 511 11.17 -20.28 -34.18
CA GLN A 511 12.51 -19.71 -33.87
C GLN A 511 12.98 -20.11 -32.47
N PHE A 512 12.04 -20.42 -31.56
CA PHE A 512 12.37 -20.75 -30.18
C PHE A 512 12.94 -22.16 -30.03
N LYS A 513 14.12 -22.25 -29.43
CA LYS A 513 14.78 -23.53 -29.12
C LYS A 513 14.69 -23.82 -27.62
N SER A 514 14.03 -24.93 -27.27
CA SER A 514 13.92 -25.36 -25.86
C SER A 514 15.29 -25.82 -25.35
N SER A 515 15.66 -25.37 -24.13
CA SER A 515 16.90 -25.80 -23.46
C SER A 515 16.81 -27.24 -22.99
N VAL A 516 15.62 -27.73 -22.64
CA VAL A 516 15.40 -29.09 -22.14
C VAL A 516 15.54 -30.13 -23.23
N ALA A 517 15.19 -29.84 -24.49
CA ALA A 517 15.33 -30.74 -25.61
C ALA A 517 16.81 -31.03 -25.94
N GLN A 518 17.70 -30.07 -25.75
CA GLN A 518 19.16 -30.28 -25.95
C GLN A 518 19.75 -31.22 -24.89
N VAL A 519 19.37 -31.05 -23.62
CA VAL A 519 19.85 -31.90 -22.52
C VAL A 519 19.38 -33.35 -22.66
N VAL A 520 18.14 -33.57 -23.14
CA VAL A 520 17.63 -34.93 -23.38
C VAL A 520 18.29 -35.59 -24.56
N ASN A 521 18.64 -34.84 -25.62
CA ASN A 521 19.37 -35.38 -26.77
C ASN A 521 20.84 -35.66 -26.43
N GLU A 522 21.51 -34.83 -25.65
CA GLU A 522 22.87 -35.10 -25.17
C GLU A 522 22.90 -36.32 -24.24
N LYS A 523 21.97 -36.45 -23.28
CA LYS A 523 21.91 -37.65 -22.44
C LYS A 523 21.52 -38.93 -23.20
N LYS A 524 20.72 -38.85 -24.26
CA LYS A 524 20.42 -39.99 -25.11
C LYS A 524 21.62 -40.36 -26.01
N ALA A 525 22.39 -39.40 -26.50
CA ALA A 525 23.61 -39.65 -27.26
C ALA A 525 24.66 -40.34 -26.38
N ASP A 526 24.93 -39.81 -25.18
CA ASP A 526 25.87 -40.43 -24.22
C ASP A 526 25.42 -41.82 -23.73
N ALA A 527 24.11 -42.08 -23.66
CA ALA A 527 23.57 -43.39 -23.25
C ALA A 527 23.62 -44.44 -24.34
N LEU A 528 23.75 -44.03 -25.63
CA LEU A 528 23.85 -44.97 -26.77
C LEU A 528 25.27 -45.37 -27.11
N ASP A 529 26.27 -44.57 -26.75
CA ASP A 529 27.69 -44.87 -27.01
C ASP A 529 28.39 -45.70 -25.92
N GLY A 530 27.69 -46.02 -24.80
CA GLY A 530 28.25 -46.69 -23.62
C GLY A 530 27.76 -48.11 -23.34
N VAL A 531 27.06 -48.77 -24.28
CA VAL A 531 26.63 -50.17 -24.08
C VAL A 531 27.47 -51.12 -24.92
N ASP A 532 28.65 -51.44 -24.44
CA ASP A 532 29.34 -52.66 -24.82
C ASP A 532 28.57 -53.87 -24.26
N ASN A 533 28.09 -54.71 -25.18
CA ASN A 533 27.43 -55.96 -24.92
C ASN A 533 28.41 -57.01 -24.39
N GLU A 534 28.82 -56.95 -23.11
CA GLU A 534 29.44 -58.13 -22.49
C GLU A 534 29.08 -58.20 -20.99
N GLN A 535 28.46 -59.35 -20.66
CA GLN A 535 28.37 -59.98 -19.36
C GLN A 535 27.25 -59.49 -18.41
N ILE A 536 26.03 -60.00 -18.68
CA ILE A 536 25.05 -60.27 -17.62
C ILE A 536 25.30 -61.69 -17.08
N THR A 537 26.12 -61.84 -16.05
CA THR A 537 26.19 -63.05 -15.24
C THR A 537 25.17 -62.91 -14.12
N ARG A 538 24.06 -63.68 -14.20
CA ARG A 538 23.11 -63.88 -13.12
C ARG A 538 23.81 -64.60 -11.94
N GLN A 539 24.02 -63.89 -10.84
CA GLN A 539 24.24 -64.57 -9.53
C GLN A 539 22.90 -64.84 -8.88
N VAL A 540 22.62 -66.14 -8.73
CA VAL A 540 21.50 -66.68 -7.94
C VAL A 540 21.95 -66.71 -6.48
N PRO A 541 21.20 -66.13 -5.50
CA PRO A 541 21.55 -66.27 -4.10
C PRO A 541 21.19 -67.66 -3.62
N ALA A 542 22.18 -68.36 -3.01
CA ALA A 542 21.97 -69.63 -2.34
C ALA A 542 21.11 -69.44 -1.05
N LYS A 543 20.09 -70.27 -0.90
CA LYS A 543 19.33 -70.42 0.34
C LYS A 543 20.27 -70.92 1.47
N LYS A 544 20.23 -70.23 2.58
CA LYS A 544 20.27 -70.79 3.95
C LYS A 544 19.31 -70.07 4.87
#